data_d471d6e96fe25dd3009b777004d13584
#
_entry.id   d471d6e96fe25dd3009b777004d13584
#
_cell.length_a   1.000
_cell.length_b   1.000
_cell.length_c   1.000
_cell.angle_alpha   90.00
_cell.angle_beta   90.00
_cell.angle_gamma   90.00
#
_symmetry.space_group_name_H-M   'P 1'
#
loop_
_entity.id
_entity.type
_entity.pdbx_description
1 polymer ?
#
loop_
_entity_poly.entity_id
_entity_poly.type
_entity_poly.pdbx_seq_one_letter_code
_entity_poly.pdbx_strand_id
1 'polypeptide(L)'
;KFAKYDVAFRGISANSVMTAASCMKICVALFAFVSGYGLMCGYSRYKSEKNPGTSRWIGAHLVSTLSGYWFIAAGAYVLYAFLASSGFESWGENVPQRFVAVIIDILGLAKLAGTKTLNGSWWYMSAAVLFIIFVPIGYTAIKKWGWAVVLGIIVILPRATGMGFPGGADVFSF
;
A
#
# COMPACT_ATOMS: atom_id res chain seq x y z
N LYS A 1 -15.21 -12.31 6.44
CA LYS A 1 -14.94 -13.24 5.30
C LYS A 1 -14.62 -14.67 5.77
N PHE A 2 -13.95 -14.85 6.92
CA PHE A 2 -13.57 -16.19 7.43
C PHE A 2 -14.75 -17.00 7.99
N ALA A 3 -15.84 -16.38 8.42
CA ALA A 3 -17.06 -17.06 8.88
C ALA A 3 -17.78 -17.86 7.76
N LYS A 4 -17.40 -17.66 6.50
CA LYS A 4 -17.98 -18.35 5.34
C LYS A 4 -17.24 -19.67 5.00
N TYR A 5 -16.05 -19.87 5.58
CA TYR A 5 -15.25 -21.07 5.38
C TYR A 5 -15.15 -21.78 6.72
N ASP A 6 -15.69 -22.99 6.79
CA ASP A 6 -15.56 -23.88 7.96
C ASP A 6 -14.10 -24.38 8.01
N VAL A 7 -13.20 -23.50 8.43
CA VAL A 7 -11.76 -23.82 8.54
C VAL A 7 -11.54 -24.46 9.90
N ALA A 8 -11.96 -25.70 10.04
CA ALA A 8 -11.57 -26.55 11.16
C ALA A 8 -10.13 -27.01 10.98
N PHE A 9 -9.19 -26.20 11.43
CA PHE A 9 -7.82 -26.68 11.66
C PHE A 9 -7.83 -27.57 12.90
N ARG A 10 -7.38 -28.83 12.75
CA ARG A 10 -7.29 -29.86 13.80
C ARG A 10 -7.16 -29.29 15.22
N GLY A 11 -8.26 -29.20 15.98
CA GLY A 11 -8.26 -28.81 17.40
C GLY A 11 -8.16 -27.31 17.72
N ILE A 12 -8.06 -26.41 16.73
CA ILE A 12 -8.01 -24.97 16.95
C ILE A 12 -9.39 -24.39 16.63
N SER A 13 -10.02 -23.71 17.59
CA SER A 13 -11.33 -23.10 17.37
C SER A 13 -11.25 -21.96 16.34
N ALA A 14 -12.29 -21.78 15.54
CA ALA A 14 -12.40 -20.69 14.57
C ALA A 14 -12.16 -19.31 15.21
N ASN A 15 -12.59 -19.12 16.46
CA ASN A 15 -12.34 -17.90 17.24
C ASN A 15 -10.85 -17.67 17.51
N SER A 16 -10.09 -18.69 17.82
CA SER A 16 -8.65 -18.56 18.05
C SER A 16 -7.90 -18.16 16.77
N VAL A 17 -8.32 -18.71 15.62
CA VAL A 17 -7.77 -18.33 14.32
C VAL A 17 -8.11 -16.87 13.98
N MET A 18 -9.34 -16.43 14.22
CA MET A 18 -9.75 -15.04 14.00
C MET A 18 -8.98 -14.06 14.92
N THR A 19 -8.78 -14.43 16.18
CA THR A 19 -7.99 -13.62 17.12
C THR A 19 -6.54 -13.52 16.68
N ALA A 20 -5.92 -14.63 16.30
CA ALA A 20 -4.55 -14.66 15.76
C ALA A 20 -4.44 -13.81 14.48
N ALA A 21 -5.39 -13.94 13.55
CA ALA A 21 -5.43 -13.13 12.33
C ALA A 21 -5.59 -11.63 12.63
N SER A 22 -6.35 -11.26 13.67
CA SER A 22 -6.49 -9.87 14.11
C SER A 22 -5.20 -9.34 14.74
N CYS A 23 -4.49 -10.16 15.51
CA CYS A 23 -3.18 -9.78 16.06
C CYS A 23 -2.13 -9.57 14.95
N MET A 24 -2.20 -10.33 13.86
CA MET A 24 -1.29 -10.13 12.72
C MET A 24 -1.47 -8.77 12.03
N LYS A 25 -2.62 -8.13 12.14
CA LYS A 25 -2.82 -6.77 11.63
C LYS A 25 -1.91 -5.75 12.33
N ILE A 26 -1.58 -5.96 13.59
CA ILE A 26 -0.65 -5.10 14.34
C ILE A 26 0.74 -5.13 13.70
N CYS A 27 1.18 -6.27 13.20
CA CYS A 27 2.47 -6.40 12.50
C CYS A 27 2.54 -5.50 11.27
N VAL A 28 1.44 -5.38 10.53
CA VAL A 28 1.36 -4.50 9.34
C VAL A 28 1.46 -3.03 9.74
N ALA A 29 0.78 -2.63 10.82
CA ALA A 29 0.85 -1.27 11.33
C ALA A 29 2.27 -0.92 11.83
N LEU A 30 2.91 -1.83 12.54
CA LEU A 30 4.30 -1.67 12.98
C LEU A 30 5.26 -1.57 11.79
N PHE A 31 5.08 -2.42 10.78
CA PHE A 31 5.89 -2.38 9.56
C PHE A 31 5.72 -1.07 8.80
N ALA A 32 4.49 -0.58 8.67
CA ALA A 32 4.19 0.70 8.06
C ALA A 32 4.84 1.86 8.83
N PHE A 33 4.76 1.82 10.18
CA PHE A 33 5.40 2.82 11.04
C PHE A 33 6.93 2.83 10.87
N VAL A 34 7.57 1.67 10.95
CA VAL A 34 9.03 1.53 10.81
C VAL A 34 9.48 2.00 9.42
N SER A 35 8.74 1.63 8.37
CA SER A 35 9.03 2.06 6.99
C SER A 35 8.89 3.58 6.83
N GLY A 36 7.82 4.16 7.34
CA GLY A 36 7.61 5.61 7.32
C GLY A 36 8.69 6.38 8.11
N TYR A 37 9.04 5.86 9.29
CA TYR A 37 10.10 6.43 10.12
C TYR A 37 11.47 6.35 9.42
N GLY A 38 11.82 5.20 8.84
CA GLY A 38 13.06 5.02 8.09
C GLY A 38 13.17 5.96 6.90
N LEU A 39 12.09 6.11 6.13
CA LEU A 39 12.02 7.06 5.01
C LEU A 39 12.17 8.51 5.49
N MET A 40 11.57 8.87 6.62
CA MET A 40 11.66 10.22 7.20
C MET A 40 13.10 10.55 7.63
N CYS A 41 13.76 9.62 8.31
CA CYS A 41 15.18 9.75 8.69
C CYS A 41 16.08 9.85 7.45
N GLY A 42 15.84 9.00 6.45
CA GLY A 42 16.57 9.03 5.18
C GLY A 42 16.40 10.35 4.44
N TYR A 43 15.18 10.87 4.37
CA TYR A 43 14.91 12.17 3.75
C TYR A 43 15.53 13.33 4.51
N SER A 44 15.47 13.30 5.84
CA SER A 44 16.10 14.32 6.69
C SER A 44 17.61 14.42 6.44
N ARG A 45 18.29 13.25 6.38
CA ARG A 45 19.72 13.17 6.08
C ARG A 45 20.04 13.67 4.67
N TYR A 46 19.29 13.22 3.68
CA TYR A 46 19.43 13.65 2.29
C TYR A 46 19.31 15.18 2.14
N LYS A 47 18.34 15.77 2.83
CA LYS A 47 18.12 17.22 2.81
C LYS A 47 19.26 18.01 3.48
N SER A 48 19.91 17.42 4.49
CA SER A 48 21.01 18.04 5.21
C SER A 48 22.32 18.05 4.41
N GLU A 49 22.59 17.02 3.62
CA GLU A 49 23.90 16.80 2.99
C GLU A 49 24.18 17.70 1.77
N LYS A 50 23.19 17.96 0.88
CA LYS A 50 23.46 18.70 -0.39
C LYS A 50 22.32 19.56 -0.92
N ASN A 51 21.22 19.70 -0.21
CA ASN A 51 20.00 20.38 -0.71
C ASN A 51 19.58 19.97 -2.15
N PRO A 52 19.65 18.69 -2.52
CA PRO A 52 19.24 18.25 -3.84
C PRO A 52 17.72 18.30 -3.97
N GLY A 53 17.22 18.33 -5.20
CA GLY A 53 15.78 18.44 -5.47
C GLY A 53 14.97 17.31 -4.85
N THR A 54 13.88 17.62 -4.17
CA THR A 54 12.95 16.64 -3.56
C THR A 54 12.44 15.62 -4.56
N SER A 55 12.17 16.04 -5.80
CA SER A 55 11.71 15.17 -6.89
C SER A 55 12.71 14.06 -7.22
N ARG A 56 14.01 14.36 -7.16
CA ARG A 56 15.05 13.35 -7.41
C ARG A 56 15.08 12.28 -6.33
N TRP A 57 14.89 12.67 -5.07
CA TRP A 57 14.80 11.73 -3.97
C TRP A 57 13.57 10.81 -4.11
N ILE A 58 12.38 11.41 -4.38
CA ILE A 58 11.15 10.65 -4.61
C ILE A 58 11.34 9.65 -5.76
N GLY A 59 11.84 10.11 -6.92
CA GLY A 59 12.06 9.26 -8.08
C GLY A 59 13.01 8.09 -7.80
N ALA A 60 14.13 8.35 -7.14
CA ALA A 60 15.10 7.31 -6.78
C ALA A 60 14.50 6.25 -5.85
N HIS A 61 13.73 6.68 -4.83
CA HIS A 61 13.08 5.75 -3.89
C HIS A 61 11.92 4.99 -4.53
N LEU A 62 11.12 5.63 -5.39
CA LEU A 62 10.07 4.94 -6.16
C LEU A 62 10.67 3.86 -7.06
N VAL A 63 11.69 4.20 -7.85
CA VAL A 63 12.33 3.22 -8.74
C VAL A 63 12.95 2.07 -7.94
N SER A 64 13.65 2.37 -6.85
CA SER A 64 14.25 1.36 -5.99
C SER A 64 13.20 0.41 -5.37
N THR A 65 12.08 0.96 -4.88
CA THR A 65 11.01 0.15 -4.26
C THR A 65 10.23 -0.64 -5.31
N LEU A 66 9.90 -0.03 -6.44
CA LEU A 66 9.12 -0.67 -7.50
C LEU A 66 9.93 -1.66 -8.32
N SER A 67 11.25 -1.50 -8.43
CA SER A 67 12.08 -2.43 -9.22
C SER A 67 11.99 -3.87 -8.72
N GLY A 68 12.08 -4.07 -7.40
CA GLY A 68 11.89 -5.40 -6.80
C GLY A 68 10.48 -5.95 -7.00
N TYR A 69 9.48 -5.07 -6.87
CA TYR A 69 8.09 -5.43 -7.10
C TYR A 69 7.83 -5.82 -8.57
N TRP A 70 8.36 -5.09 -9.53
CA TRP A 70 8.19 -5.39 -10.96
C TRP A 70 8.72 -6.77 -11.34
N PHE A 71 9.82 -7.19 -10.73
CA PHE A 71 10.37 -8.52 -10.96
C PHE A 71 9.39 -9.63 -10.53
N ILE A 72 8.83 -9.47 -9.34
CA ILE A 72 7.83 -10.42 -8.80
C ILE A 72 6.53 -10.34 -9.59
N ALA A 73 6.07 -9.14 -9.93
CA ALA A 73 4.85 -8.93 -10.70
C ALA A 73 4.95 -9.55 -12.09
N ALA A 74 6.07 -9.33 -12.80
CA ALA A 74 6.30 -9.94 -14.12
C ALA A 74 6.20 -11.46 -14.07
N GLY A 75 6.89 -12.10 -13.10
CA GLY A 75 6.79 -13.55 -12.91
C GLY A 75 5.36 -14.02 -12.60
N ALA A 76 4.64 -13.28 -11.73
CA ALA A 76 3.27 -13.61 -11.39
C ALA A 76 2.29 -13.44 -12.57
N TYR A 77 2.47 -12.40 -13.40
CA TYR A 77 1.65 -12.20 -14.59
C TYR A 77 1.90 -13.27 -15.66
N VAL A 78 3.17 -13.67 -15.86
CA VAL A 78 3.51 -14.77 -16.75
C VAL A 78 2.85 -16.06 -16.27
N LEU A 79 2.99 -16.38 -14.99
CA LEU A 79 2.37 -17.55 -14.40
C LEU A 79 0.83 -17.53 -14.51
N TYR A 80 0.23 -16.37 -14.26
CA TYR A 80 -1.22 -16.16 -14.41
C TYR A 80 -1.67 -16.39 -15.86
N ALA A 81 -0.93 -15.88 -16.83
CA ALA A 81 -1.24 -16.07 -18.25
C ALA A 81 -1.22 -17.57 -18.67
N PHE A 82 -0.34 -18.37 -18.06
CA PHE A 82 -0.26 -19.80 -18.32
C PHE A 82 -1.33 -20.64 -17.59
N LEU A 83 -1.69 -20.24 -16.36
CA LEU A 83 -2.57 -21.03 -15.51
C LEU A 83 -4.04 -20.62 -15.60
N ALA A 84 -4.34 -19.38 -15.95
CA ALA A 84 -5.71 -18.89 -16.00
C ALA A 84 -6.38 -19.24 -17.32
N SER A 85 -7.28 -20.21 -17.28
CA SER A 85 -8.08 -20.64 -18.44
C SER A 85 -9.00 -19.54 -19.00
N SER A 86 -9.41 -18.58 -18.16
CA SER A 86 -10.24 -17.41 -18.53
C SER A 86 -9.41 -16.18 -18.94
N GLY A 87 -8.08 -16.25 -18.86
CA GLY A 87 -7.20 -15.13 -19.18
C GLY A 87 -7.52 -13.86 -18.38
N PHE A 88 -7.37 -12.71 -19.01
CA PHE A 88 -7.61 -11.39 -18.41
C PHE A 88 -9.05 -10.86 -18.61
N GLU A 89 -10.00 -11.70 -19.01
CA GLU A 89 -11.38 -11.28 -19.28
C GLU A 89 -12.07 -10.65 -18.06
N SER A 90 -11.74 -11.15 -16.87
CA SER A 90 -12.29 -10.61 -15.63
C SER A 90 -11.76 -9.23 -15.23
N TRP A 91 -10.75 -8.68 -15.92
CA TRP A 91 -10.10 -7.41 -15.58
C TRP A 91 -10.76 -6.17 -16.22
N GLY A 92 -11.67 -6.38 -17.17
CA GLY A 92 -12.41 -5.31 -17.81
C GLY A 92 -13.23 -5.81 -19.00
N GLU A 93 -14.25 -5.04 -19.37
CA GLU A 93 -15.13 -5.38 -20.47
C GLU A 93 -14.42 -5.28 -21.83
N ASN A 94 -13.54 -4.29 -21.96
CA ASN A 94 -12.82 -3.99 -23.20
C ASN A 94 -11.31 -4.22 -23.06
N VAL A 95 -10.65 -4.56 -24.16
CA VAL A 95 -9.19 -4.74 -24.22
C VAL A 95 -8.41 -3.55 -23.65
N PRO A 96 -8.73 -2.27 -24.00
CA PRO A 96 -8.00 -1.13 -23.45
C PRO A 96 -8.17 -0.98 -21.94
N GLN A 97 -9.34 -1.29 -21.37
CA GLN A 97 -9.56 -1.25 -19.93
C GLN A 97 -8.71 -2.29 -19.20
N ARG A 98 -8.59 -3.48 -19.76
CA ARG A 98 -7.72 -4.56 -19.21
C ARG A 98 -6.27 -4.12 -19.18
N PHE A 99 -5.81 -3.50 -20.26
CA PHE A 99 -4.43 -2.99 -20.36
C PHE A 99 -4.15 -1.90 -19.32
N VAL A 100 -5.07 -0.95 -19.17
CA VAL A 100 -4.96 0.12 -18.17
C VAL A 100 -4.96 -0.46 -16.75
N ALA A 101 -5.83 -1.43 -16.45
CA ALA A 101 -5.87 -2.07 -15.14
C ALA A 101 -4.56 -2.80 -14.80
N VAL A 102 -3.95 -3.50 -15.77
CA VAL A 102 -2.65 -4.16 -15.61
C VAL A 102 -1.53 -3.14 -15.39
N ILE A 103 -1.51 -2.03 -16.13
CA ILE A 103 -0.52 -0.97 -15.93
C ILE A 103 -0.64 -0.35 -14.54
N ILE A 104 -1.84 -0.05 -14.09
CA ILE A 104 -2.09 0.50 -12.76
C ILE A 104 -1.63 -0.49 -11.66
N ASP A 105 -1.86 -1.79 -11.86
CA ASP A 105 -1.42 -2.82 -10.92
C ASP A 105 0.11 -2.95 -10.91
N ILE A 106 0.78 -2.93 -12.06
CA ILE A 106 2.23 -2.94 -12.18
C ILE A 106 2.87 -1.69 -11.54
N LEU A 107 2.18 -0.55 -11.59
CA LEU A 107 2.62 0.67 -10.89
C LEU A 107 2.38 0.61 -9.36
N GLY A 108 1.77 -0.46 -8.86
CA GLY A 108 1.43 -0.60 -7.45
C GLY A 108 0.27 0.29 -6.99
N LEU A 109 -0.51 0.85 -7.92
CA LEU A 109 -1.56 1.82 -7.64
C LEU A 109 -2.98 1.22 -7.71
N ALA A 110 -3.11 -0.08 -7.99
CA ALA A 110 -4.39 -0.75 -8.22
C ALA A 110 -5.39 -0.53 -7.07
N LYS A 111 -4.92 -0.59 -5.83
CA LYS A 111 -5.79 -0.41 -4.66
C LYS A 111 -6.26 1.05 -4.50
N LEU A 112 -5.42 2.02 -4.85
CA LEU A 112 -5.78 3.44 -4.84
C LEU A 112 -6.77 3.79 -5.96
N ALA A 113 -6.60 3.15 -7.12
CA ALA A 113 -7.48 3.35 -8.27
C ALA A 113 -8.78 2.54 -8.20
N GLY A 114 -8.93 1.65 -7.21
CA GLY A 114 -10.09 0.75 -7.10
C GLY A 114 -10.17 -0.30 -8.20
N THR A 115 -9.05 -0.56 -8.91
CA THR A 115 -8.97 -1.56 -9.98
C THR A 115 -8.66 -2.94 -9.41
N LYS A 116 -8.90 -3.99 -10.22
CA LYS A 116 -8.50 -5.34 -9.84
C LYS A 116 -6.98 -5.43 -9.72
N THR A 117 -6.53 -6.22 -8.77
CA THR A 117 -5.13 -6.58 -8.57
C THR A 117 -4.98 -8.09 -8.68
N LEU A 118 -3.84 -8.54 -9.19
CA LEU A 118 -3.55 -9.97 -9.33
C LEU A 118 -3.44 -10.64 -7.94
N ASN A 119 -2.86 -9.93 -6.99
CA ASN A 119 -2.71 -10.43 -5.61
C ASN A 119 -3.21 -9.38 -4.61
N GLY A 120 -4.16 -9.78 -3.76
CA GLY A 120 -4.70 -8.92 -2.72
C GLY A 120 -3.66 -8.37 -1.74
N SER A 121 -2.52 -9.05 -1.56
CA SER A 121 -1.44 -8.58 -0.69
C SER A 121 -0.66 -7.38 -1.25
N TRP A 122 -0.82 -7.05 -2.53
CA TRP A 122 -0.09 -5.95 -3.18
C TRP A 122 -0.61 -4.55 -2.79
N TRP A 123 -1.68 -4.48 -1.99
CA TRP A 123 -2.14 -3.21 -1.43
C TRP A 123 -1.02 -2.45 -0.70
N TYR A 124 -0.05 -3.17 -0.12
CA TYR A 124 1.08 -2.57 0.57
C TYR A 124 1.98 -1.74 -0.37
N MET A 125 2.08 -2.10 -1.65
CA MET A 125 2.83 -1.33 -2.63
C MET A 125 2.20 0.05 -2.85
N SER A 126 0.87 0.13 -2.89
CA SER A 126 0.15 1.41 -2.93
C SER A 126 0.44 2.28 -1.71
N ALA A 127 0.50 1.68 -0.52
CA ALA A 127 0.87 2.39 0.70
C ALA A 127 2.33 2.85 0.68
N ALA A 128 3.27 2.02 0.18
CA ALA A 128 4.68 2.38 0.06
C ALA A 128 4.89 3.57 -0.87
N VAL A 129 4.21 3.60 -2.02
CA VAL A 129 4.23 4.74 -2.95
C VAL A 129 3.73 6.01 -2.26
N LEU A 130 2.62 5.93 -1.52
CA LEU A 130 2.10 7.05 -0.75
C LEU A 130 3.11 7.54 0.30
N PHE A 131 3.74 6.64 1.05
CA PHE A 131 4.75 7.04 2.05
C PHE A 131 5.91 7.79 1.40
N ILE A 132 6.44 7.33 0.28
CA ILE A 132 7.54 8.00 -0.42
C ILE A 132 7.14 9.41 -0.85
N ILE A 133 5.90 9.62 -1.31
CA ILE A 133 5.40 10.92 -1.75
C ILE A 133 5.11 11.83 -0.55
N PHE A 134 4.50 11.31 0.52
CA PHE A 134 4.06 12.12 1.65
C PHE A 134 5.18 12.44 2.65
N VAL A 135 6.27 11.67 2.70
CA VAL A 135 7.39 11.92 3.62
C VAL A 135 8.00 13.32 3.43
N PRO A 136 8.34 13.80 2.23
CA PRO A 136 8.85 15.15 2.04
C PRO A 136 7.87 16.25 2.46
N ILE A 137 6.58 16.01 2.21
CA ILE A 137 5.50 16.93 2.61
C ILE A 137 5.39 16.98 4.14
N GLY A 138 5.36 15.82 4.79
CA GLY A 138 5.32 15.70 6.23
C GLY A 138 6.53 16.33 6.91
N TYR A 139 7.73 16.10 6.36
CA TYR A 139 8.95 16.72 6.86
C TYR A 139 8.88 18.25 6.83
N THR A 140 8.42 18.81 5.71
CA THR A 140 8.27 20.26 5.56
C THR A 140 7.20 20.82 6.50
N ALA A 141 6.08 20.11 6.64
CA ALA A 141 5.00 20.49 7.53
C ALA A 141 5.44 20.45 9.01
N ILE A 142 6.16 19.41 9.43
CA ILE A 142 6.70 19.30 10.80
C ILE A 142 7.68 20.43 11.10
N LYS A 143 8.55 20.78 10.15
CA LYS A 143 9.48 21.90 10.33
C LYS A 143 8.77 23.25 10.43
N LYS A 144 7.66 23.44 9.73
CA LYS A 144 6.92 24.71 9.70
C LYS A 144 5.95 24.87 10.87
N TRP A 145 5.23 23.81 11.22
CA TRP A 145 4.10 23.87 12.17
C TRP A 145 4.36 23.11 13.48
N GLY A 146 5.44 22.34 13.53
CA GLY A 146 5.74 21.47 14.67
C GLY A 146 5.05 20.11 14.56
N TRP A 147 5.62 19.14 15.27
CA TRP A 147 5.16 17.74 15.22
C TRP A 147 3.75 17.55 15.80
N ALA A 148 3.40 18.27 16.87
CA ALA A 148 2.11 18.13 17.55
C ALA A 148 0.93 18.56 16.67
N VAL A 149 1.09 19.68 15.94
CA VAL A 149 0.07 20.19 15.02
C VAL A 149 -0.14 19.24 13.86
N VAL A 150 0.94 18.73 13.26
CA VAL A 150 0.87 17.80 12.13
C VAL A 150 0.21 16.49 12.57
N LEU A 151 0.59 15.94 13.73
CA LEU A 151 -0.08 14.75 14.30
C LEU A 151 -1.57 15.01 14.55
N GLY A 152 -1.90 16.14 15.16
CA GLY A 152 -3.30 16.52 15.39
C GLY A 152 -4.12 16.55 14.09
N ILE A 153 -3.58 17.17 13.05
CA ILE A 153 -4.24 17.21 11.73
C ILE A 153 -4.42 15.80 11.15
N ILE A 154 -3.38 14.97 11.16
CA ILE A 154 -3.42 13.62 10.58
C ILE A 154 -4.43 12.72 11.31
N VAL A 155 -4.57 12.88 12.62
CA VAL A 155 -5.49 12.04 13.43
C VAL A 155 -6.93 12.58 13.40
N ILE A 156 -7.09 13.89 13.52
CA ILE A 156 -8.42 14.52 13.68
C ILE A 156 -9.11 14.68 12.33
N LEU A 157 -8.38 15.08 11.27
CA LEU A 157 -8.97 15.40 9.98
C LEU A 157 -9.75 14.22 9.36
N PRO A 158 -9.22 12.99 9.27
CA PRO A 158 -9.96 11.86 8.71
C PRO A 158 -11.20 11.52 9.54
N ARG A 159 -11.12 11.70 10.85
CA ARG A 159 -12.23 11.42 11.76
C ARG A 159 -13.35 12.47 11.69
N ALA A 160 -12.97 13.75 11.53
CA ALA A 160 -13.90 14.85 11.44
C ALA A 160 -14.62 14.93 10.09
N THR A 161 -13.93 14.55 9.02
CA THR A 161 -14.46 14.59 7.65
C THR A 161 -15.23 13.34 7.25
N GLY A 162 -15.19 12.27 8.06
CA GLY A 162 -15.81 11.00 7.70
C GLY A 162 -15.25 10.43 6.37
N MET A 163 -14.06 10.86 5.97
CA MET A 163 -13.44 10.40 4.73
C MET A 163 -13.13 8.91 4.81
N GLY A 164 -14.12 8.09 4.40
CA GLY A 164 -13.81 6.79 3.85
C GLY A 164 -13.21 7.01 2.46
N PHE A 165 -12.03 6.50 2.21
CA PHE A 165 -11.49 6.50 0.84
C PHE A 165 -12.47 5.77 -0.08
N PRO A 166 -12.87 6.35 -1.24
CA PRO A 166 -13.74 5.67 -2.20
C PRO A 166 -13.07 4.35 -2.63
N GLY A 167 -13.73 3.23 -2.42
CA GLY A 167 -13.17 1.90 -2.63
C GLY A 167 -12.17 1.42 -1.58
N GLY A 168 -11.93 2.20 -0.54
CA GLY A 168 -10.86 2.00 0.42
C GLY A 168 -11.29 1.63 1.83
N ALA A 169 -12.54 1.22 2.04
CA ALA A 169 -12.94 0.64 3.33
C ALA A 169 -11.97 -0.46 3.79
N ASP A 170 -11.32 -1.15 2.85
CA ASP A 170 -10.40 -2.24 3.12
C ASP A 170 -8.91 -1.82 3.24
N VAL A 171 -8.52 -0.59 2.86
CA VAL A 171 -7.11 -0.15 2.96
C VAL A 171 -6.77 0.29 4.37
N PHE A 172 -7.74 0.82 5.11
CA PHE A 172 -7.60 1.28 6.49
C PHE A 172 -8.66 0.71 7.45
N SER A 173 -9.63 -0.08 6.97
CA SER A 173 -10.52 -0.86 7.83
C SER A 173 -9.80 -2.13 8.27
N PHE A 174 -9.07 -1.96 9.32
CA PHE A 174 -8.56 -3.08 10.11
C PHE A 174 -9.59 -3.50 11.14
#